data_219494a917c23ac8a2be3b138790bf6f
#
_entry.id   219494a917c23ac8a2be3b138790bf6f
#
_cell.length_a   1.000
_cell.length_b   1.000
_cell.length_c   1.000
_cell.angle_alpha   90.00
_cell.angle_beta   90.00
_cell.angle_gamma   90.00
#
_symmetry.space_group_name_H-M   'P 1'
#
loop_
_entity.id
_entity.type
_entity.pdbx_description
1 polymer ?
#
loop_
_entity_poly.entity_id
_entity_poly.type
_entity_poly.pdbx_seq_one_letter_code
_entity_poly.pdbx_strand_id
1 'polypeptide(L)'
;FWTSLDFKNRKRNMKKIRCPKCKNFIIFDETKYTVGQRLSFCCPACRKQFGIKYGASSNKNTQALDEPSEEINSNSYEYGSLYVIENVFHYKQILPLQLGKNIIGRYMKGNPINCPIETDDPSIDMTHCCINVTRNKKGVLEYELKDGPSYTGTFVDNEILANNERRRISDGTLFTIGATSIILRTKKE
;
A
#
# COMPACT_ATOMS: atom_id res chain seq x y z
N PHE A 1 12.40 -6.95 -39.37
CA PHE A 1 13.38 -7.06 -38.28
C PHE A 1 13.14 -5.86 -37.33
N TRP A 2 12.38 -6.07 -36.25
CA TRP A 2 12.18 -5.07 -35.21
C TRP A 2 13.24 -5.31 -34.14
N THR A 3 14.09 -4.33 -33.89
CA THR A 3 15.21 -4.46 -32.97
C THR A 3 14.79 -4.32 -31.53
N SER A 4 15.43 -5.09 -30.65
CA SER A 4 15.21 -5.19 -29.18
C SER A 4 15.34 -3.86 -28.42
N LEU A 5 15.78 -2.79 -29.05
CA LEU A 5 15.95 -1.46 -28.49
C LEU A 5 14.62 -0.68 -28.38
N ASP A 6 13.63 -0.95 -29.24
CA ASP A 6 12.34 -0.23 -29.21
C ASP A 6 11.45 -0.62 -28.05
N PHE A 7 11.60 -1.83 -27.50
CA PHE A 7 10.79 -2.31 -26.39
C PHE A 7 11.20 -1.70 -25.04
N LYS A 8 12.50 -1.41 -24.83
CA LYS A 8 13.01 -0.80 -23.61
C LYS A 8 12.68 0.70 -23.49
N ASN A 9 12.56 1.39 -24.61
CA ASN A 9 12.26 2.83 -24.61
C ASN A 9 10.77 3.13 -24.42
N ARG A 10 9.86 2.21 -24.80
CA ARG A 10 8.41 2.38 -24.58
C ARG A 10 7.98 2.37 -23.11
N LYS A 11 8.71 1.68 -22.23
CA LYS A 11 8.37 1.61 -20.79
C LYS A 11 8.74 2.88 -20.00
N ARG A 12 9.63 3.75 -20.50
CA ARG A 12 10.12 4.93 -19.76
C ARG A 12 9.17 6.13 -19.80
N ASN A 13 8.26 6.20 -20.76
CA ASN A 13 7.43 7.38 -21.01
C ASN A 13 5.95 7.17 -20.67
N MET A 14 5.62 6.12 -19.92
CA MET A 14 4.26 5.82 -19.48
C MET A 14 3.97 6.46 -18.14
N LYS A 15 3.02 7.39 -18.11
CA LYS A 15 2.51 8.01 -16.87
C LYS A 15 1.23 7.36 -16.41
N LYS A 16 1.02 7.39 -15.10
CA LYS A 16 -0.18 6.88 -14.44
C LYS A 16 -0.96 8.04 -13.81
N ILE A 17 -2.26 8.03 -13.98
CA ILE A 17 -3.18 8.96 -13.30
C ILE A 17 -4.26 8.16 -12.59
N ARG A 18 -4.79 8.70 -11.49
CA ARG A 18 -5.88 8.07 -10.74
C ARG A 18 -7.23 8.62 -11.18
N CYS A 19 -8.19 7.72 -11.37
CA CYS A 19 -9.58 8.10 -11.57
C CYS A 19 -10.13 8.81 -10.32
N PRO A 20 -10.74 10.00 -10.43
CA PRO A 20 -11.27 10.73 -9.28
C PRO A 20 -12.44 10.03 -8.59
N LYS A 21 -13.15 9.11 -9.31
CA LYS A 21 -14.31 8.40 -8.78
C LYS A 21 -13.93 7.08 -8.08
N CYS A 22 -13.21 6.19 -8.77
CA CYS A 22 -12.94 4.83 -8.28
C CYS A 22 -11.47 4.59 -7.92
N LYS A 23 -10.62 5.62 -8.02
CA LYS A 23 -9.18 5.57 -7.74
C LYS A 23 -8.35 4.62 -8.62
N ASN A 24 -8.98 3.92 -9.57
CA ASN A 24 -8.29 3.04 -10.49
C ASN A 24 -7.28 3.82 -11.34
N PHE A 25 -6.15 3.17 -11.69
CA PHE A 25 -5.10 3.79 -12.49
C PHE A 25 -5.39 3.71 -13.99
N ILE A 26 -5.10 4.80 -14.67
CA ILE A 26 -5.12 4.91 -16.12
C ILE A 26 -3.69 5.20 -16.57
N ILE A 27 -3.16 4.37 -17.45
CA ILE A 27 -1.80 4.50 -17.96
C ILE A 27 -1.88 5.17 -19.33
N PHE A 28 -1.05 6.17 -19.57
CA PHE A 28 -0.96 6.84 -20.87
C PHE A 28 0.49 7.18 -21.24
N ASP A 29 0.75 7.29 -22.53
CA ASP A 29 2.06 7.65 -23.07
C ASP A 29 2.21 9.16 -23.10
N GLU A 30 3.10 9.69 -22.24
CA GLU A 30 3.31 11.13 -22.11
C GLU A 30 3.95 11.79 -23.34
N THR A 31 4.65 11.02 -24.17
CA THR A 31 5.31 11.56 -25.38
C THR A 31 4.33 12.06 -26.45
N LYS A 32 3.06 11.64 -26.34
CA LYS A 32 2.00 12.03 -27.27
C LYS A 32 1.37 13.37 -26.96
N TYR A 33 1.75 14.02 -25.86
CA TYR A 33 1.08 15.21 -25.36
C TYR A 33 2.08 16.31 -25.00
N THR A 34 1.68 17.56 -25.17
CA THR A 34 2.49 18.73 -24.84
C THR A 34 2.09 19.30 -23.48
N VAL A 35 3.07 19.90 -22.78
CA VAL A 35 2.83 20.59 -21.51
C VAL A 35 1.79 21.70 -21.69
N GLY A 36 0.79 21.76 -20.81
CA GLY A 36 -0.33 22.70 -20.91
C GLY A 36 -1.56 22.16 -21.63
N GLN A 37 -1.45 21.04 -22.35
CA GLN A 37 -2.57 20.43 -23.07
C GLN A 37 -3.62 19.88 -22.09
N ARG A 38 -4.91 20.08 -22.41
CA ARG A 38 -6.02 19.46 -21.67
C ARG A 38 -6.27 18.05 -22.22
N LEU A 39 -6.12 17.06 -21.36
CA LEU A 39 -6.34 15.64 -21.69
C LEU A 39 -7.64 15.16 -21.07
N SER A 40 -8.45 14.44 -21.85
CA SER A 40 -9.68 13.80 -21.39
C SER A 40 -9.47 12.30 -21.29
N PHE A 41 -9.84 11.71 -20.15
CA PHE A 41 -9.72 10.28 -19.90
C PHE A 41 -11.08 9.67 -19.58
N CYS A 42 -11.30 8.45 -20.07
CA CYS A 42 -12.41 7.60 -19.65
C CYS A 42 -11.86 6.46 -18.81
N CYS A 43 -12.32 6.33 -17.57
CA CYS A 43 -11.86 5.26 -16.69
C CYS A 43 -12.38 3.89 -17.18
N PRO A 44 -11.52 2.90 -17.43
CA PRO A 44 -11.95 1.59 -17.91
C PRO A 44 -12.79 0.83 -16.86
N ALA A 45 -12.55 1.08 -15.56
CA ALA A 45 -13.26 0.39 -14.49
C ALA A 45 -14.66 0.96 -14.18
N CYS A 46 -14.81 2.29 -14.11
CA CYS A 46 -16.09 2.92 -13.70
C CYS A 46 -16.71 3.80 -14.77
N ARG A 47 -16.13 3.88 -15.96
CA ARG A 47 -16.55 4.68 -17.14
C ARG A 47 -16.70 6.19 -16.85
N LYS A 48 -16.15 6.68 -15.73
CA LYS A 48 -16.13 8.12 -15.44
C LYS A 48 -15.22 8.83 -16.41
N GLN A 49 -15.73 9.83 -17.10
CA GLN A 49 -14.95 10.77 -17.89
C GLN A 49 -14.47 11.93 -17.01
N PHE A 50 -13.20 12.33 -17.18
CA PHE A 50 -12.61 13.46 -16.47
C PHE A 50 -11.45 14.03 -17.27
N GLY A 51 -11.19 15.32 -17.09
CA GLY A 51 -10.10 16.03 -17.75
C GLY A 51 -9.00 16.44 -16.78
N ILE A 52 -7.76 16.42 -17.24
CA ILE A 52 -6.62 16.99 -16.54
C ILE A 52 -5.88 17.96 -17.47
N LYS A 53 -5.18 18.94 -16.91
CA LYS A 53 -4.24 19.79 -17.66
C LYS A 53 -2.87 19.17 -17.53
N TYR A 54 -2.30 18.68 -18.62
CA TYR A 54 -0.97 18.05 -18.61
C TYR A 54 0.11 19.09 -18.30
N GLY A 55 0.94 18.84 -17.28
CA GLY A 55 2.01 19.76 -16.88
C GLY A 55 1.54 21.01 -16.11
N ALA A 56 0.28 21.11 -15.70
CA ALA A 56 -0.13 22.11 -14.74
C ALA A 56 0.35 21.69 -13.34
N SER A 57 1.56 22.09 -12.99
CA SER A 57 2.02 22.17 -11.61
C SER A 57 1.15 23.18 -10.89
N SER A 58 0.32 22.78 -9.95
CA SER A 58 -0.14 23.70 -8.91
C SER A 58 1.09 24.11 -8.12
N ASN A 59 1.49 25.37 -8.30
CA ASN A 59 2.61 25.99 -7.61
C ASN A 59 2.60 25.72 -6.11
N LYS A 60 3.67 25.07 -5.62
CA LYS A 60 4.47 25.63 -4.51
C LYS A 60 5.86 25.00 -4.53
N ASN A 61 6.83 25.88 -4.84
CA ASN A 61 8.27 25.81 -4.59
C ASN A 61 9.10 24.61 -5.10
N THR A 62 9.95 25.00 -6.04
CA THR A 62 11.23 24.48 -6.49
C THR A 62 12.06 23.82 -5.38
N GLN A 63 12.45 22.54 -5.57
CA GLN A 63 13.84 22.11 -5.65
C GLN A 63 13.97 20.60 -5.71
N ALA A 64 14.90 20.16 -6.59
CA ALA A 64 15.62 18.89 -6.59
C ALA A 64 14.85 17.57 -6.68
N LEU A 65 15.26 16.80 -7.66
CA LEU A 65 15.16 15.37 -7.84
C LEU A 65 15.18 14.60 -6.53
N ASP A 66 13.99 14.22 -6.05
CA ASP A 66 13.84 13.19 -5.06
C ASP A 66 12.50 12.49 -5.30
N GLU A 67 12.45 11.21 -5.03
CA GLU A 67 11.27 10.37 -5.05
C GLU A 67 10.08 11.09 -4.39
N PRO A 68 8.81 10.85 -4.80
CA PRO A 68 7.68 11.51 -4.17
C PRO A 68 7.64 11.09 -2.70
N SER A 69 8.26 11.90 -1.84
CA SER A 69 7.96 11.91 -0.42
C SER A 69 6.52 12.40 -0.32
N GLU A 70 5.58 11.46 -0.17
CA GLU A 70 4.30 11.79 0.43
C GLU A 70 4.63 12.52 1.73
N GLU A 71 4.21 13.78 1.87
CA GLU A 71 4.17 14.45 3.15
C GLU A 71 3.23 13.66 4.05
N ILE A 72 3.78 12.66 4.68
CA ILE A 72 3.16 11.85 5.70
C ILE A 72 3.02 12.78 6.90
N ASN A 73 1.80 13.19 7.18
CA ASN A 73 1.43 13.87 8.41
C ASN A 73 2.08 13.09 9.56
N SER A 74 3.14 13.63 10.15
CA SER A 74 4.03 12.94 11.11
C SER A 74 3.30 12.39 12.35
N ASN A 75 2.06 12.81 12.57
CA ASN A 75 1.19 12.32 13.64
C ASN A 75 0.43 11.02 13.30
N SER A 76 0.35 10.59 12.03
CA SER A 76 -0.45 9.41 11.67
C SER A 76 0.25 8.07 11.91
N TYR A 77 1.55 8.08 12.22
CA TYR A 77 2.35 6.86 12.46
C TYR A 77 2.91 6.77 13.88
N GLU A 78 2.27 7.41 14.83
CA GLU A 78 2.69 7.41 16.24
C GLU A 78 2.88 6.00 16.79
N TYR A 79 2.03 5.06 16.38
CA TYR A 79 2.04 3.66 16.83
C TYR A 79 2.68 2.71 15.81
N GLY A 80 3.41 3.24 14.83
CA GLY A 80 4.01 2.47 13.74
C GLY A 80 3.09 2.30 12.54
N SER A 81 3.57 1.57 11.54
CA SER A 81 2.86 1.32 10.28
C SER A 81 3.25 -0.02 9.67
N LEU A 82 2.38 -0.53 8.81
CA LEU A 82 2.61 -1.72 8.02
C LEU A 82 2.90 -1.33 6.58
N TYR A 83 4.06 -1.73 6.09
CA TYR A 83 4.45 -1.57 4.70
C TYR A 83 4.05 -2.83 3.93
N VAL A 84 2.97 -2.78 3.20
CA VAL A 84 2.49 -3.84 2.33
C VAL A 84 3.27 -3.76 1.03
N ILE A 85 4.07 -4.78 0.74
CA ILE A 85 4.95 -4.85 -0.43
C ILE A 85 4.10 -5.14 -1.66
N GLU A 86 4.32 -4.39 -2.74
CA GLU A 86 3.61 -4.60 -3.99
C GLU A 86 3.85 -6.00 -4.58
N ASN A 87 2.81 -6.55 -5.18
CA ASN A 87 2.87 -7.81 -5.92
C ASN A 87 1.91 -7.79 -7.13
N VAL A 88 1.61 -8.94 -7.71
CA VAL A 88 0.72 -9.03 -8.87
C VAL A 88 -0.74 -8.67 -8.56
N PHE A 89 -1.16 -8.71 -7.29
CA PHE A 89 -2.54 -8.49 -6.85
C PHE A 89 -2.80 -7.07 -6.36
N HIS A 90 -1.76 -6.31 -5.99
CA HIS A 90 -1.91 -4.96 -5.45
C HIS A 90 -0.62 -4.13 -5.54
N TYR A 91 -0.78 -2.83 -5.44
CA TYR A 91 0.31 -1.87 -5.31
C TYR A 91 0.80 -1.79 -3.85
N LYS A 92 1.98 -1.19 -3.65
CA LYS A 92 2.50 -0.82 -2.34
C LYS A 92 1.46 0.00 -1.56
N GLN A 93 1.25 -0.37 -0.31
CA GLN A 93 0.38 0.35 0.62
C GLN A 93 1.10 0.58 1.94
N ILE A 94 0.72 1.65 2.66
CA ILE A 94 1.20 1.93 4.01
C ILE A 94 -0.04 2.07 4.89
N LEU A 95 -0.18 1.20 5.88
CA LEU A 95 -1.31 1.17 6.78
C LEU A 95 -0.86 1.62 8.16
N PRO A 96 -1.40 2.73 8.71
CA PRO A 96 -1.08 3.18 10.06
C PRO A 96 -1.61 2.20 11.10
N LEU A 97 -0.83 1.98 12.16
CA LEU A 97 -1.28 1.24 13.33
C LEU A 97 -1.87 2.19 14.37
N GLN A 98 -2.76 1.64 15.18
CA GLN A 98 -3.38 2.31 16.32
C GLN A 98 -3.01 1.57 17.61
N LEU A 99 -3.07 2.25 18.75
CA LEU A 99 -2.95 1.59 20.05
C LEU A 99 -4.08 0.56 20.22
N GLY A 100 -3.74 -0.62 20.73
CA GLY A 100 -4.67 -1.73 20.88
C GLY A 100 -4.69 -2.65 19.64
N LYS A 101 -5.86 -3.20 19.37
CA LYS A 101 -6.04 -4.25 18.35
C LYS A 101 -6.16 -3.67 16.94
N ASN A 102 -5.26 -4.07 16.03
CA ASN A 102 -5.28 -3.76 14.62
C ASN A 102 -5.61 -5.03 13.84
N ILE A 103 -6.75 -5.05 13.16
CA ILE A 103 -7.21 -6.19 12.38
C ILE A 103 -6.81 -5.96 10.92
N ILE A 104 -6.05 -6.90 10.39
CA ILE A 104 -5.49 -6.87 9.04
C ILE A 104 -6.22 -7.90 8.18
N GLY A 105 -6.59 -7.51 6.97
CA GLY A 105 -7.25 -8.41 6.04
C GLY A 105 -7.58 -7.73 4.72
N ARG A 106 -8.16 -8.46 3.81
CA ARG A 106 -8.58 -7.96 2.51
C ARG A 106 -9.73 -6.97 2.65
N TYR A 107 -9.57 -5.81 2.02
CA TYR A 107 -10.63 -4.80 1.97
C TYR A 107 -11.90 -5.37 1.32
N MET A 108 -13.01 -5.20 2.01
CA MET A 108 -14.35 -5.40 1.46
C MET A 108 -15.28 -4.31 1.97
N LYS A 109 -16.10 -3.78 1.07
CA LYS A 109 -17.09 -2.75 1.44
C LYS A 109 -18.01 -3.26 2.55
N GLY A 110 -18.04 -2.54 3.68
CA GLY A 110 -18.87 -2.90 4.85
C GLY A 110 -18.18 -3.78 5.90
N ASN A 111 -16.92 -4.21 5.66
CA ASN A 111 -16.14 -4.89 6.69
C ASN A 111 -15.40 -3.85 7.57
N PRO A 112 -15.70 -3.75 8.87
CA PRO A 112 -15.14 -2.73 9.77
C PRO A 112 -13.77 -3.15 10.31
N ILE A 113 -12.76 -3.34 9.45
CA ILE A 113 -11.38 -3.56 9.88
C ILE A 113 -10.59 -2.25 9.77
N ASN A 114 -9.62 -2.06 10.67
CA ASN A 114 -8.84 -0.82 10.74
C ASN A 114 -7.53 -0.84 9.93
N CYS A 115 -7.09 -2.02 9.46
CA CYS A 115 -5.94 -2.18 8.57
C CYS A 115 -6.34 -2.95 7.29
N PRO A 116 -7.21 -2.39 6.43
CA PRO A 116 -7.66 -3.04 5.21
C PRO A 116 -6.57 -2.99 4.13
N ILE A 117 -6.28 -4.13 3.50
CA ILE A 117 -5.41 -4.24 2.32
C ILE A 117 -6.29 -4.21 1.08
N GLU A 118 -6.09 -3.22 0.22
CA GLU A 118 -6.72 -3.15 -1.09
C GLU A 118 -6.02 -4.13 -2.04
N THR A 119 -6.60 -5.32 -2.22
CA THR A 119 -6.00 -6.41 -3.01
C THR A 119 -7.06 -7.28 -3.67
N ASP A 120 -6.71 -7.86 -4.81
CA ASP A 120 -7.51 -8.90 -5.48
C ASP A 120 -7.05 -10.32 -5.10
N ASP A 121 -6.11 -10.47 -4.15
CA ASP A 121 -5.61 -11.76 -3.67
C ASP A 121 -6.71 -12.52 -2.91
N PRO A 122 -7.23 -13.65 -3.45
CA PRO A 122 -8.27 -14.43 -2.78
C PRO A 122 -7.77 -15.21 -1.56
N SER A 123 -6.45 -15.35 -1.40
CA SER A 123 -5.84 -16.08 -0.28
C SER A 123 -5.73 -15.24 0.99
N ILE A 124 -6.08 -13.95 0.93
CA ILE A 124 -6.19 -13.08 2.10
C ILE A 124 -7.64 -13.02 2.56
N ASP A 125 -7.91 -13.47 3.77
CA ASP A 125 -9.24 -13.37 4.38
C ASP A 125 -9.59 -11.92 4.75
N MET A 126 -10.88 -11.63 4.89
CA MET A 126 -11.38 -10.29 5.31
C MET A 126 -10.91 -9.90 6.73
N THR A 127 -10.59 -10.89 7.56
CA THR A 127 -10.01 -10.74 8.90
C THR A 127 -8.94 -11.80 9.05
N HIS A 128 -7.75 -11.55 8.45
CA HIS A 128 -6.71 -12.57 8.32
C HIS A 128 -5.86 -12.73 9.57
N CYS A 129 -5.32 -11.63 10.06
CA CYS A 129 -4.50 -11.61 11.26
C CYS A 129 -4.73 -10.32 12.07
N CYS A 130 -4.16 -10.25 13.24
CA CYS A 130 -4.20 -9.03 14.03
C CYS A 130 -2.86 -8.73 14.70
N ILE A 131 -2.55 -7.44 14.81
CA ILE A 131 -1.45 -6.92 15.63
C ILE A 131 -2.03 -6.17 16.80
N ASN A 132 -1.65 -6.59 18.01
CA ASN A 132 -1.97 -5.85 19.21
C ASN A 132 -0.79 -4.95 19.59
N VAL A 133 -1.03 -3.65 19.61
CA VAL A 133 -0.04 -2.63 19.99
C VAL A 133 -0.30 -2.22 21.41
N THR A 134 0.67 -2.43 22.29
CA THR A 134 0.59 -2.07 23.71
C THR A 134 1.76 -1.18 24.11
N ARG A 135 1.57 -0.42 25.20
CA ARG A 135 2.64 0.38 25.79
C ARG A 135 3.02 -0.23 27.12
N ASN A 136 4.28 -0.60 27.26
CA ASN A 136 4.77 -1.16 28.51
C ASN A 136 4.94 -0.09 29.62
N LYS A 137 5.32 -0.52 30.83
CA LYS A 137 5.51 0.37 31.99
C LYS A 137 6.60 1.43 31.80
N LYS A 138 7.51 1.23 30.83
CA LYS A 138 8.56 2.18 30.46
C LYS A 138 8.14 3.12 29.33
N GLY A 139 6.89 3.03 28.84
CA GLY A 139 6.39 3.83 27.73
C GLY A 139 6.71 3.31 26.34
N VAL A 140 7.47 2.21 26.22
CA VAL A 140 7.90 1.62 24.93
C VAL A 140 6.73 0.83 24.32
N LEU A 141 6.57 0.95 23.00
CA LEU A 141 5.55 0.20 22.25
C LEU A 141 6.01 -1.25 22.04
N GLU A 142 5.09 -2.17 22.29
CA GLU A 142 5.25 -3.60 22.05
C GLU A 142 4.19 -4.07 21.06
N TYR A 143 4.60 -4.98 20.16
CA TYR A 143 3.76 -5.46 19.07
C TYR A 143 3.65 -6.99 19.15
N GLU A 144 2.43 -7.49 19.21
CA GLU A 144 2.13 -8.92 19.18
C GLU A 144 1.28 -9.25 17.95
N LEU A 145 1.82 -10.10 17.07
CA LEU A 145 1.11 -10.64 15.90
C LEU A 145 0.45 -11.96 16.27
N LYS A 146 -0.78 -12.12 15.84
CA LYS A 146 -1.57 -13.36 15.98
C LYS A 146 -2.34 -13.63 14.70
N ASP A 147 -2.41 -14.89 14.28
CA ASP A 147 -3.32 -15.32 13.22
C ASP A 147 -4.77 -15.18 13.66
N GLY A 148 -5.64 -14.77 12.75
CA GLY A 148 -7.04 -14.47 13.04
C GLY A 148 -8.03 -15.58 12.69
N PRO A 149 -7.78 -16.84 12.98
CA PRO A 149 -7.99 -18.09 12.26
C PRO A 149 -8.23 -17.91 10.75
N SER A 150 -7.14 -17.66 10.03
CA SER A 150 -7.15 -17.51 8.58
C SER A 150 -7.10 -18.85 7.87
N TYR A 151 -7.56 -18.89 6.60
CA TYR A 151 -7.54 -20.11 5.79
C TYR A 151 -6.12 -20.52 5.37
N THR A 152 -5.26 -19.55 5.05
CA THR A 152 -3.88 -19.82 4.56
C THR A 152 -2.82 -19.69 5.63
N GLY A 153 -3.14 -19.18 6.81
CA GLY A 153 -2.20 -18.95 7.91
C GLY A 153 -1.39 -17.67 7.77
N THR A 154 -0.81 -17.25 8.87
CA THR A 154 0.10 -16.10 8.97
C THR A 154 1.52 -16.62 9.20
N PHE A 155 2.48 -16.18 8.39
CA PHE A 155 3.88 -16.60 8.45
C PHE A 155 4.77 -15.46 8.95
N VAL A 156 5.70 -15.75 9.87
CA VAL A 156 6.75 -14.83 10.29
C VAL A 156 8.10 -15.52 10.01
N ASP A 157 8.96 -14.87 9.24
CA ASP A 157 10.27 -15.41 8.85
C ASP A 157 10.17 -16.84 8.27
N ASN A 158 9.15 -17.08 7.43
CA ASN A 158 8.79 -18.38 6.81
C ASN A 158 8.28 -19.46 7.78
N GLU A 159 8.03 -19.15 9.03
CA GLU A 159 7.41 -20.06 9.99
C GLU A 159 5.92 -19.70 10.16
N ILE A 160 5.04 -20.68 10.02
CA ILE A 160 3.60 -20.49 10.27
C ILE A 160 3.35 -20.31 11.76
N LEU A 161 2.54 -19.34 12.12
CA LEU A 161 2.08 -19.19 13.50
C LEU A 161 1.18 -20.34 13.89
N ALA A 162 1.46 -20.94 15.05
CA ALA A 162 0.62 -21.99 15.62
C ALA A 162 -0.76 -21.41 16.03
N ASN A 163 -1.74 -22.31 16.16
CA ASN A 163 -3.07 -21.90 16.58
C ASN A 163 -3.03 -21.19 17.95
N ASN A 164 -3.59 -19.99 18.01
CA ASN A 164 -3.56 -19.08 19.17
C ASN A 164 -2.19 -18.56 19.60
N GLU A 165 -1.13 -18.81 18.83
CA GLU A 165 0.18 -18.24 19.09
C GLU A 165 0.13 -16.72 19.01
N ARG A 166 0.87 -16.05 19.93
CA ARG A 166 1.13 -14.62 19.92
C ARG A 166 2.62 -14.41 19.76
N ARG A 167 3.04 -13.98 18.58
CA ARG A 167 4.45 -13.75 18.26
C ARG A 167 4.78 -12.28 18.49
N ARG A 168 5.76 -11.99 19.37
CA ARG A 168 6.30 -10.63 19.45
C ARG A 168 7.08 -10.32 18.19
N ILE A 169 6.80 -9.15 17.61
CA ILE A 169 7.45 -8.63 16.42
C ILE A 169 8.02 -7.24 16.70
N SER A 170 9.05 -6.85 15.93
CA SER A 170 9.77 -5.59 16.09
C SER A 170 9.93 -4.86 14.76
N ASP A 171 10.55 -3.69 14.80
CA ASP A 171 10.85 -2.94 13.57
C ASP A 171 11.62 -3.80 12.58
N GLY A 172 11.18 -3.77 11.33
CA GLY A 172 11.75 -4.57 10.24
C GLY A 172 11.27 -6.01 10.16
N THR A 173 10.48 -6.52 11.12
CA THR A 173 9.93 -7.87 11.02
C THR A 173 9.09 -8.01 9.77
N LEU A 174 9.40 -9.03 8.96
CA LEU A 174 8.65 -9.44 7.78
C LEU A 174 7.67 -10.55 8.17
N PHE A 175 6.41 -10.38 7.81
CA PHE A 175 5.42 -11.44 7.89
C PHE A 175 4.61 -11.52 6.59
N THR A 176 4.04 -12.69 6.31
CA THR A 176 3.33 -12.98 5.06
C THR A 176 1.94 -13.52 5.36
N ILE A 177 0.96 -13.02 4.62
CA ILE A 177 -0.44 -13.49 4.61
C ILE A 177 -0.88 -13.70 3.17
N GLY A 178 -1.38 -14.90 2.84
CA GLY A 178 -1.62 -15.26 1.45
C GLY A 178 -0.37 -15.06 0.59
N ALA A 179 -0.49 -14.37 -0.53
CA ALA A 179 0.64 -14.02 -1.40
C ALA A 179 1.28 -12.64 -1.07
N THR A 180 0.96 -12.05 0.07
CA THR A 180 1.36 -10.68 0.40
C THR A 180 2.36 -10.63 1.54
N SER A 181 3.50 -10.01 1.29
CA SER A 181 4.53 -9.72 2.30
C SER A 181 4.34 -8.34 2.91
N ILE A 182 4.47 -8.25 4.22
CA ILE A 182 4.24 -7.04 5.00
C ILE A 182 5.41 -6.84 5.98
N ILE A 183 5.90 -5.61 6.07
CA ILE A 183 6.97 -5.23 7.01
C ILE A 183 6.41 -4.29 8.06
N LEU A 184 6.63 -4.61 9.34
CA LEU A 184 6.38 -3.67 10.43
C LEU A 184 7.44 -2.57 10.42
N ARG A 185 6.99 -1.32 10.48
CA ARG A 185 7.85 -0.15 10.70
C ARG A 185 7.38 0.60 11.94
N THR A 186 8.28 0.72 12.89
CA THR A 186 8.04 1.48 14.11
C THR A 186 8.71 2.85 14.01
N LYS A 187 8.24 3.80 14.80
CA LYS A 187 8.92 5.09 14.92
C LYS A 187 10.26 4.84 15.62
N LYS A 188 11.37 5.19 15.00
CA LYS A 188 12.67 5.22 15.69
C LYS A 188 12.60 6.35 16.73
N GLU A 189 12.83 6.02 17.98
CA GLU A 189 13.10 7.00 19.03
C GLU A 189 14.41 7.74 18.77
#